data_fc74ee0a9ab1b64d0d517c7f5c9977b5
#
_entry.id   fc74ee0a9ab1b64d0d517c7f5c9977b5
#
_cell.length_a   1.000
_cell.length_b   1.000
_cell.length_c   1.000
_cell.angle_alpha   90.00
_cell.angle_beta   90.00
_cell.angle_gamma   90.00
#
_symmetry.space_group_name_H-M   'P 1'
#
loop_
_entity.id
_entity.type
_entity.pdbx_description
1 polymer ?
#
loop_
_entity_poly.entity_id
_entity_poly.type
_entity_poly.pdbx_seq_one_letter_code
_entity_poly.pdbx_strand_id
1 'polypeptide(L)'
;MKHYALIFHATRTLTPEEQKQRAVDIAGWVKKVTDMGITLDPRNFGDTLASLALEDSQVVSRNGSSGPKPATIVFFDSPSSDQAVDIARIHPGLHYGATVEVREWTSPRALAAAEAR
;
A
#
# COMPACT_ATOMS: atom_id res chain seq x y z
N MET A 1 -14.39 9.87 -9.98
CA MET A 1 -13.51 9.50 -8.88
C MET A 1 -12.12 9.13 -9.40
N LYS A 2 -11.10 9.42 -8.64
CA LYS A 2 -9.74 9.03 -8.97
C LYS A 2 -9.35 7.76 -8.22
N HIS A 3 -8.33 7.09 -8.72
CA HIS A 3 -7.81 5.84 -8.18
C HIS A 3 -6.58 6.12 -7.32
N TYR A 4 -6.56 5.54 -6.13
CA TYR A 4 -5.47 5.72 -5.18
C TYR A 4 -4.97 4.38 -4.64
N ALA A 5 -3.75 4.38 -4.14
CA ALA A 5 -3.18 3.25 -3.44
C ALA A 5 -2.46 3.74 -2.18
N LEU A 6 -2.63 2.99 -1.10
CA LEU A 6 -1.82 3.14 0.10
C LEU A 6 -0.79 2.02 0.10
N ILE A 7 0.49 2.39 0.18
CA ILE A 7 1.58 1.43 0.21
C ILE A 7 2.23 1.48 1.59
N PHE A 8 2.14 0.34 2.29
CA PHE A 8 2.65 0.23 3.66
C PHE A 8 4.00 -0.47 3.65
N HIS A 9 4.96 0.12 4.33
CA HIS A 9 6.29 -0.46 4.53
C HIS A 9 6.50 -0.73 6.00
N ALA A 10 6.81 -1.97 6.36
CA ALA A 10 7.12 -2.34 7.73
C ALA A 10 8.54 -1.92 8.06
N THR A 11 8.73 -1.26 9.21
CA THR A 11 10.05 -0.80 9.66
C THR A 11 10.57 -1.60 10.85
N ARG A 12 9.74 -2.41 11.50
CA ARG A 12 10.14 -3.23 12.65
C ARG A 12 9.24 -4.45 12.77
N THR A 13 9.70 -5.42 13.55
CA THR A 13 8.92 -6.60 13.90
C THR A 13 8.02 -6.27 15.09
N LEU A 14 6.78 -6.74 15.04
CA LEU A 14 5.80 -6.55 16.12
C LEU A 14 5.79 -7.75 17.07
N THR A 15 5.52 -7.49 18.36
CA THR A 15 5.23 -8.56 19.31
C THR A 15 3.88 -9.20 19.02
N PRO A 16 3.60 -10.43 19.51
CA PRO A 16 2.27 -11.04 19.34
C PRO A 16 1.12 -10.18 19.86
N GLU A 17 1.32 -9.50 21.00
CA GLU A 17 0.30 -8.60 21.56
C GLU A 17 0.07 -7.39 20.65
N GLU A 18 1.14 -6.81 20.13
CA GLU A 18 1.04 -5.70 19.18
C GLU A 18 0.30 -6.12 17.91
N GLN A 19 0.58 -7.32 17.39
CA GLN A 19 -0.10 -7.85 16.21
C GLN A 19 -1.60 -7.98 16.43
N LYS A 20 -2.02 -8.48 17.62
CA LYS A 20 -3.43 -8.61 17.97
C LYS A 20 -4.11 -7.26 18.08
N GLN A 21 -3.48 -6.31 18.79
CA GLN A 21 -4.05 -4.98 18.95
C GLN A 21 -4.12 -4.23 17.62
N ARG A 22 -3.09 -4.35 16.80
CA ARG A 22 -3.07 -3.76 15.46
C ARG A 22 -4.21 -4.29 14.60
N ALA A 23 -4.49 -5.58 14.65
CA ALA A 23 -5.58 -6.20 13.90
C ALA A 23 -6.94 -5.62 14.31
N VAL A 24 -7.16 -5.44 15.61
CA VAL A 24 -8.39 -4.81 16.15
C VAL A 24 -8.49 -3.35 15.66
N ASP A 25 -7.41 -2.61 15.76
CA ASP A 25 -7.37 -1.20 15.37
C ASP A 25 -7.62 -1.03 13.85
N ILE A 26 -7.03 -1.90 13.04
CA ILE A 26 -7.24 -1.88 11.59
C ILE A 26 -8.69 -2.21 11.23
N ALA A 27 -9.30 -3.17 11.92
CA ALA A 27 -10.72 -3.47 11.70
C ALA A 27 -11.60 -2.24 11.96
N GLY A 28 -11.29 -1.47 13.01
CA GLY A 28 -11.97 -0.21 13.29
C GLY A 28 -11.76 0.84 12.21
N TRP A 29 -10.54 0.95 11.70
CA TRP A 29 -10.23 1.85 10.59
C TRP A 29 -10.98 1.47 9.31
N VAL A 30 -11.01 0.19 8.96
CA VAL A 30 -11.75 -0.33 7.80
C VAL A 30 -13.23 0.03 7.91
N LYS A 31 -13.82 -0.18 9.08
CA LYS A 31 -15.23 0.18 9.31
C LYS A 31 -15.47 1.67 9.12
N LYS A 32 -14.61 2.50 9.69
CA LYS A 32 -14.71 3.95 9.60
C LYS A 32 -14.64 4.44 8.15
N VAL A 33 -13.67 3.92 7.39
CA VAL A 33 -13.48 4.30 5.98
C VAL A 33 -14.63 3.78 5.11
N THR A 34 -15.11 2.57 5.38
CA THR A 34 -16.26 2.00 4.67
C THR A 34 -17.53 2.83 4.93
N ASP A 35 -17.72 3.30 6.16
CA ASP A 35 -18.84 4.17 6.51
C ASP A 35 -18.78 5.53 5.80
N MET A 36 -17.61 5.93 5.33
CA MET A 36 -17.41 7.12 4.49
C MET A 36 -17.78 6.90 3.02
N GLY A 37 -18.19 5.68 2.66
CA GLY A 37 -18.53 5.32 1.28
C GLY A 37 -17.38 4.85 0.43
N ILE A 38 -16.22 4.56 1.03
CA ILE A 38 -15.03 4.10 0.32
C ILE A 38 -14.90 2.58 0.42
N THR A 39 -14.77 1.92 -0.73
CA THR A 39 -14.52 0.48 -0.79
C THR A 39 -13.02 0.23 -0.86
N LEU A 40 -12.50 -0.53 0.11
CA LEU A 40 -11.08 -0.85 0.19
C LEU A 40 -10.80 -2.21 -0.44
N ASP A 41 -9.71 -2.31 -1.20
CA ASP A 41 -9.20 -3.56 -1.77
C ASP A 41 -7.78 -3.79 -1.27
N PRO A 42 -7.60 -4.42 -0.09
CA PRO A 42 -6.28 -4.67 0.47
C PRO A 42 -5.62 -5.92 -0.11
N ARG A 43 -4.30 -5.83 -0.30
CA ARG A 43 -3.46 -6.94 -0.76
C ARG A 43 -2.21 -6.98 0.12
N ASN A 44 -1.92 -8.14 0.71
CA ASN A 44 -0.70 -8.35 1.47
C ASN A 44 0.34 -8.99 0.58
N PHE A 45 1.58 -8.52 0.70
CA PHE A 45 2.70 -9.14 0.00
C PHE A 45 3.20 -10.33 0.80
N GLY A 46 3.53 -11.42 0.10
CA GLY A 46 4.25 -12.54 0.67
C GLY A 46 5.77 -12.33 0.59
N ASP A 47 6.51 -13.42 0.68
CA ASP A 47 7.96 -13.38 0.61
C ASP A 47 8.44 -12.93 -0.78
N THR A 48 9.59 -12.28 -0.80
CA THR A 48 10.26 -11.96 -2.06
C THR A 48 10.75 -13.25 -2.72
N LEU A 49 10.26 -13.53 -3.92
CA LEU A 49 10.70 -14.70 -4.69
C LEU A 49 12.02 -14.44 -5.40
N ALA A 50 12.17 -13.24 -5.94
CA ALA A 50 13.38 -12.83 -6.63
C ALA A 50 13.42 -11.31 -6.74
N SER A 51 14.63 -10.76 -6.74
CA SER A 51 14.88 -9.36 -7.09
C SER A 51 15.84 -9.36 -8.27
N LEU A 52 15.35 -8.85 -9.40
CA LEU A 52 16.09 -8.92 -10.66
C LEU A 52 16.55 -7.52 -11.08
N ALA A 53 17.74 -7.46 -11.64
CA ALA A 53 18.30 -6.23 -12.19
C ALA A 53 19.10 -6.56 -13.44
N LEU A 54 19.29 -5.55 -14.29
CA LEU A 54 20.13 -5.67 -15.48
C LEU A 54 21.51 -5.11 -15.15
N GLU A 55 22.55 -5.94 -15.30
CA GLU A 55 23.95 -5.55 -15.13
C GLU A 55 24.73 -6.04 -16.34
N ASP A 56 25.48 -5.15 -16.98
CA ASP A 56 26.29 -5.46 -18.18
C ASP A 56 25.48 -6.23 -19.24
N SER A 57 24.26 -5.77 -19.51
CA SER A 57 23.31 -6.36 -20.46
C SER A 57 22.83 -7.76 -20.08
N GLN A 58 23.03 -8.19 -18.84
CA GLN A 58 22.54 -9.46 -18.31
C GLN A 58 21.61 -9.26 -17.14
N VAL A 59 20.56 -10.09 -17.07
CA VAL A 59 19.65 -10.09 -15.92
C VAL A 59 20.31 -10.86 -14.78
N VAL A 60 20.47 -10.21 -13.64
CA VAL A 60 21.03 -10.81 -12.44
C VAL A 60 20.00 -10.81 -11.31
N SER A 61 20.10 -11.82 -10.45
CA SER A 61 19.28 -11.91 -9.24
C SER A 61 20.07 -11.32 -8.08
N ARG A 62 19.48 -10.34 -7.39
CA ARG A 62 20.06 -9.74 -6.21
C ARG A 62 19.39 -10.26 -4.96
N ASN A 63 20.16 -10.60 -3.95
CA ASN A 63 19.66 -11.05 -2.67
C ASN A 63 19.53 -9.86 -1.72
N GLY A 64 18.33 -9.72 -1.17
CA GLY A 64 18.05 -8.76 -0.12
C GLY A 64 17.99 -7.32 -0.61
N SER A 65 17.14 -6.57 0.04
CA SER A 65 17.13 -5.11 -0.01
C SER A 65 17.40 -4.61 1.41
N SER A 66 18.21 -3.58 1.54
CA SER A 66 18.34 -2.85 2.79
C SER A 66 17.17 -1.88 2.88
N GLY A 67 16.55 -1.76 4.05
CA GLY A 67 15.49 -0.80 4.31
C GLY A 67 14.11 -1.42 4.43
N PRO A 68 13.08 -0.60 4.62
CA PRO A 68 11.71 -1.06 4.79
C PRO A 68 11.21 -1.82 3.57
N LYS A 69 10.51 -2.94 3.82
CA LYS A 69 9.93 -3.77 2.75
C LYS A 69 8.46 -3.44 2.59
N PRO A 70 7.94 -3.41 1.35
CA PRO A 70 6.50 -3.26 1.16
C PRO A 70 5.78 -4.46 1.77
N ALA A 71 4.83 -4.20 2.65
CA ALA A 71 4.08 -5.21 3.37
C ALA A 71 2.66 -5.38 2.84
N THR A 72 2.01 -4.27 2.54
CA THR A 72 0.61 -4.24 2.13
C THR A 72 0.39 -3.10 1.14
N ILE A 73 -0.52 -3.32 0.21
CA ILE A 73 -1.02 -2.26 -0.67
C ILE A 73 -2.55 -2.28 -0.59
N VAL A 74 -3.17 -1.11 -0.47
CA VAL A 74 -4.63 -0.99 -0.42
C VAL A 74 -5.06 -0.10 -1.57
N PHE A 75 -5.86 -0.65 -2.47
CA PHE A 75 -6.44 0.10 -3.58
C PHE A 75 -7.82 0.62 -3.20
N PHE A 76 -8.13 1.84 -3.61
CA PHE A 76 -9.46 2.42 -3.39
C PHE A 76 -9.65 3.62 -4.33
N ASP A 77 -10.91 4.02 -4.48
CA ASP A 77 -11.27 5.21 -5.22
C ASP A 77 -11.75 6.29 -4.24
N SER A 78 -11.44 7.53 -4.54
CA SER A 78 -11.85 8.67 -3.72
C SER A 78 -12.14 9.86 -4.62
N PRO A 79 -13.07 10.75 -4.23
CA PRO A 79 -13.35 11.96 -4.99
C PRO A 79 -12.20 12.97 -4.96
N SER A 80 -11.30 12.92 -3.98
CA SER A 80 -10.20 13.89 -3.87
C SER A 80 -8.94 13.27 -3.30
N SER A 81 -7.80 13.85 -3.65
CA SER A 81 -6.51 13.47 -3.07
C SER A 81 -6.44 13.84 -1.58
N ASP A 82 -7.07 14.92 -1.17
CA ASP A 82 -7.10 15.33 0.24
C ASP A 82 -7.78 14.26 1.10
N GLN A 83 -8.91 13.70 0.65
CA GLN A 83 -9.57 12.63 1.36
C GLN A 83 -8.69 11.37 1.40
N ALA A 84 -8.02 11.03 0.30
CA ALA A 84 -7.11 9.89 0.25
C ALA A 84 -5.98 10.01 1.28
N VAL A 85 -5.39 11.19 1.41
CA VAL A 85 -4.36 11.47 2.40
C VAL A 85 -4.94 11.42 3.82
N ASP A 86 -6.13 11.96 4.03
CA ASP A 86 -6.78 11.98 5.34
C ASP A 86 -7.05 10.56 5.87
N ILE A 87 -7.53 9.66 5.04
CA ILE A 87 -7.76 8.27 5.48
C ILE A 87 -6.46 7.53 5.78
N ALA A 88 -5.38 7.85 5.06
CA ALA A 88 -4.05 7.30 5.35
C ALA A 88 -3.51 7.81 6.68
N ARG A 89 -3.74 9.08 6.97
CA ARG A 89 -3.23 9.75 8.17
C ARG A 89 -3.76 9.13 9.46
N ILE A 90 -4.96 8.56 9.43
CA ILE A 90 -5.59 7.92 10.59
C ILE A 90 -5.38 6.39 10.62
N HIS A 91 -4.57 5.84 9.72
CA HIS A 91 -4.34 4.39 9.69
C HIS A 91 -3.53 3.95 10.92
N PRO A 92 -4.01 2.92 11.65
CA PRO A 92 -3.34 2.47 12.88
C PRO A 92 -1.91 1.95 12.68
N GLY A 93 -1.58 1.44 11.49
CA GLY A 93 -0.24 0.93 11.20
C GLY A 93 0.87 1.95 11.47
N LEU A 94 0.57 3.26 11.38
CA LEU A 94 1.51 4.32 11.71
C LEU A 94 1.99 4.26 13.17
N HIS A 95 1.17 3.74 14.07
CA HIS A 95 1.50 3.59 15.48
C HIS A 95 2.27 2.30 15.78
N TYR A 96 2.45 1.43 14.75
CA TYR A 96 3.10 0.13 14.88
C TYR A 96 4.35 0.03 14.00
N GLY A 97 4.96 1.16 13.68
CA GLY A 97 6.21 1.20 12.96
C GLY A 97 6.09 1.08 11.44
N ALA A 98 4.89 1.18 10.88
CA ALA A 98 4.74 1.22 9.44
C ALA A 98 4.85 2.65 8.91
N THR A 99 5.38 2.78 7.70
CA THR A 99 5.23 4.02 6.93
C THR A 99 4.18 3.80 5.86
N VAL A 100 3.48 4.86 5.49
CA VAL A 100 2.40 4.81 4.50
C VAL A 100 2.69 5.81 3.39
N GLU A 101 2.68 5.32 2.16
CA GLU A 101 2.82 6.17 0.99
C GLU A 101 1.47 6.22 0.28
N VAL A 102 1.00 7.42 -0.04
CA VAL A 102 -0.26 7.61 -0.77
C VAL A 102 0.08 7.96 -2.22
N ARG A 103 -0.44 7.17 -3.16
CA ARG A 103 -0.19 7.39 -4.58
C ARG A 103 -1.48 7.34 -5.38
N GLU A 104 -1.55 8.14 -6.41
CA GLU A 104 -2.51 7.93 -7.49
C GLU A 104 -2.01 6.79 -8.36
N TRP A 105 -2.93 6.04 -8.96
CA TRP A 105 -2.55 5.05 -9.95
C TRP A 105 -3.49 5.13 -11.15
N THR A 106 -2.98 4.74 -12.30
CA THR A 106 -3.75 4.66 -13.54
C THR A 106 -3.38 3.37 -14.25
N SER A 107 -4.32 2.86 -15.04
CA SER A 107 -4.04 1.74 -15.91
C SER A 107 -3.32 2.24 -17.18
N PRO A 108 -2.16 1.67 -17.55
CA PRO A 108 -1.52 2.01 -18.83
C PRO A 108 -2.46 1.82 -20.02
N ARG A 109 -3.36 0.83 -19.94
CA ARG A 109 -4.37 0.58 -20.96
C ARG A 109 -5.37 1.71 -21.06
N ALA A 110 -5.82 2.26 -19.93
CA ALA A 110 -6.73 3.40 -19.89
C ALA A 110 -6.06 4.66 -20.43
N LEU A 111 -4.77 4.88 -20.12
CA LEU A 111 -3.99 6.00 -20.65
C LEU A 111 -3.83 5.89 -22.18
N ALA A 112 -3.49 4.71 -22.69
CA ALA A 112 -3.36 4.47 -24.13
C ALA A 112 -4.68 4.72 -24.86
N ALA A 113 -5.80 4.29 -24.28
CA ALA A 113 -7.13 4.52 -24.85
C ALA A 113 -7.48 6.02 -24.87
N ALA A 114 -7.11 6.76 -23.83
CA ALA A 114 -7.33 8.21 -23.77
C ALA A 114 -6.48 8.96 -24.80
N GLU A 115 -5.23 8.56 -24.99
CA GLU A 115 -4.32 9.18 -25.97
C GLU A 115 -4.74 8.91 -27.42
N ALA A 116 -5.41 7.79 -27.67
CA ALA A 116 -5.86 7.39 -29.01
C ALA A 116 -7.10 8.16 -29.49
N ARG A 117 -7.72 8.99 -28.66
CA ARG A 117 -8.93 9.76 -29.00
C ARG A 117 -8.62 11.14 -29.57
#